data_5b92060725c2317df8dbde9db963cec7
#
_entry.id   5b92060725c2317df8dbde9db963cec7
#
_cell.length_a   1.000
_cell.length_b   1.000
_cell.length_c   1.000
_cell.angle_alpha   90.00
_cell.angle_beta   90.00
_cell.angle_gamma   90.00
#
_symmetry.space_group_name_H-M   'P 1'
#
loop_
_entity.id
_entity.type
_entity.pdbx_description
1 polymer ?
#
loop_
_entity_poly.entity_id
_entity_poly.type
_entity_poly.pdbx_seq_one_letter_code
_entity_poly.pdbx_strand_id
1 'polypeptide(L)'
;SHFAPAEAHFSGQFGQTHSGFHLLERSDQALLWRLALIDSAKHSIDLQYYVWFGDTLGHLMMSRVIQAANRGVKVRILFDDLNTMLHDMTHVEMRDQLLRHIAKHPNIQIRVFNPWQDRSLIGRGLGMLGDFQRLNRRMHNKQMVADNRASIIGGRNLGDEYFGLNPAFNFHDLDVLGIGPVARQASQVFDRYWNSEWVEDIPKPATDNTTQAEIQNEVASLMHRIDN
;
A
#
# COMPACT_ATOMS: atom_id res chain seq x y z
N SER A 1 2.50 -9.13 -18.27
CA SER A 1 3.41 -8.88 -17.14
C SER A 1 4.84 -9.18 -17.54
N HIS A 2 5.80 -8.34 -17.16
CA HIS A 2 7.22 -8.61 -17.36
C HIS A 2 7.70 -9.81 -16.54
N PHE A 3 6.95 -10.22 -15.54
CA PHE A 3 7.23 -11.40 -14.71
C PHE A 3 6.79 -12.71 -15.35
N ALA A 4 5.90 -12.68 -16.38
CA ALA A 4 5.42 -13.91 -17.02
C ALA A 4 6.55 -14.75 -17.62
N PRO A 5 7.56 -14.18 -18.32
CA PRO A 5 8.69 -14.96 -18.81
C PRO A 5 9.54 -15.57 -17.69
N ALA A 6 9.80 -14.79 -16.61
CA ALA A 6 10.56 -15.30 -15.47
C ALA A 6 9.83 -16.41 -14.73
N GLU A 7 8.52 -16.25 -14.51
CA GLU A 7 7.68 -17.31 -13.92
C GLU A 7 7.62 -18.56 -14.80
N ALA A 8 7.49 -18.39 -16.13
CA ALA A 8 7.46 -19.52 -17.06
C ALA A 8 8.80 -20.28 -17.08
N HIS A 9 9.92 -19.54 -17.07
CA HIS A 9 11.25 -20.14 -17.00
C HIS A 9 11.44 -20.92 -15.69
N PHE A 10 11.09 -20.31 -14.56
CA PHE A 10 11.15 -20.94 -13.24
C PHE A 10 10.27 -22.19 -13.17
N SER A 11 9.02 -22.09 -13.64
CA SER A 11 8.07 -23.19 -13.64
C SER A 11 8.49 -24.31 -14.58
N GLY A 12 9.14 -23.99 -15.71
CA GLY A 12 9.72 -24.96 -16.61
C GLY A 12 10.88 -25.74 -16.00
N GLN A 13 11.66 -25.10 -15.14
CA GLN A 13 12.80 -25.72 -14.47
C GLN A 13 12.40 -26.52 -13.20
N PHE A 14 11.48 -25.99 -12.40
CA PHE A 14 11.16 -26.52 -11.06
C PHE A 14 9.74 -27.08 -10.94
N GLY A 15 8.89 -26.92 -11.96
CA GLY A 15 7.49 -27.32 -11.96
C GLY A 15 6.54 -26.22 -11.45
N GLN A 16 5.28 -26.31 -11.89
CA GLN A 16 4.25 -25.29 -11.61
C GLN A 16 3.77 -25.24 -10.15
N THR A 17 4.09 -26.24 -9.36
CA THR A 17 3.73 -26.33 -7.94
C THR A 17 4.74 -25.68 -7.01
N HIS A 18 5.92 -25.32 -7.53
CA HIS A 18 7.00 -24.73 -6.75
C HIS A 18 6.96 -23.22 -6.80
N SER A 19 7.31 -22.59 -5.68
CA SER A 19 7.49 -21.13 -5.56
C SER A 19 8.97 -20.80 -5.47
N GLY A 20 9.36 -19.72 -6.15
CA GLY A 20 10.70 -19.14 -6.01
C GLY A 20 10.69 -18.01 -5.00
N PHE A 21 11.76 -17.92 -4.21
CA PHE A 21 11.93 -16.88 -3.20
C PHE A 21 13.28 -16.18 -3.31
N HIS A 22 13.27 -14.88 -3.06
CA HIS A 22 14.48 -14.07 -2.94
C HIS A 22 14.38 -13.19 -1.70
N LEU A 23 15.35 -13.30 -0.80
CA LEU A 23 15.39 -12.52 0.43
C LEU A 23 15.84 -11.09 0.14
N LEU A 24 15.10 -10.11 0.66
CA LEU A 24 15.37 -8.69 0.53
C LEU A 24 15.84 -8.12 1.89
N GLU A 25 17.11 -8.34 2.20
CA GLU A 25 17.72 -7.89 3.46
C GLU A 25 17.98 -6.38 3.43
N ARG A 26 18.51 -5.89 2.32
CA ARG A 26 18.89 -4.49 2.17
C ARG A 26 17.69 -3.62 1.82
N SER A 27 17.61 -2.46 2.44
CA SER A 27 16.52 -1.51 2.25
C SER A 27 16.44 -0.97 0.82
N ASP A 28 17.59 -0.69 0.18
CA ASP A 28 17.66 -0.24 -1.20
C ASP A 28 17.13 -1.31 -2.18
N GLN A 29 17.48 -2.58 -2.00
CA GLN A 29 16.93 -3.67 -2.80
C GLN A 29 15.43 -3.85 -2.58
N ALA A 30 14.98 -3.76 -1.32
CA ALA A 30 13.56 -3.84 -0.97
C ALA A 30 12.74 -2.73 -1.64
N LEU A 31 13.28 -1.52 -1.75
CA LEU A 31 12.67 -0.41 -2.48
C LEU A 31 12.68 -0.66 -4.00
N LEU A 32 13.84 -0.98 -4.57
CA LEU A 32 13.97 -1.22 -6.01
C LEU A 32 12.99 -2.30 -6.51
N TRP A 33 12.85 -3.40 -5.78
CA TRP A 33 11.91 -4.46 -6.15
C TRP A 33 10.45 -4.02 -6.06
N ARG A 34 10.07 -3.19 -5.07
CA ARG A 34 8.72 -2.62 -5.00
C ARG A 34 8.43 -1.72 -6.22
N LEU A 35 9.36 -0.82 -6.55
CA LEU A 35 9.22 0.04 -7.72
C LEU A 35 9.16 -0.78 -9.01
N ALA A 36 10.03 -1.79 -9.16
CA ALA A 36 10.03 -2.67 -10.31
C ALA A 36 8.71 -3.45 -10.47
N LEU A 37 8.11 -3.93 -9.37
CA LEU A 37 6.81 -4.58 -9.39
C LEU A 37 5.70 -3.62 -9.85
N ILE A 38 5.67 -2.39 -9.33
CA ILE A 38 4.68 -1.38 -9.71
C ILE A 38 4.84 -1.00 -11.19
N ASP A 39 6.07 -0.74 -11.62
CA ASP A 39 6.35 -0.26 -12.97
C ASP A 39 6.09 -1.33 -14.04
N SER A 40 6.28 -2.61 -13.69
CA SER A 40 6.10 -3.74 -14.60
C SER A 40 4.70 -4.36 -14.60
N ALA A 41 3.86 -4.03 -13.62
CA ALA A 41 2.48 -4.51 -13.54
C ALA A 41 1.67 -4.08 -14.76
N LYS A 42 0.85 -5.02 -15.29
CA LYS A 42 -0.01 -4.79 -16.47
C LYS A 42 -1.51 -4.94 -16.16
N HIS A 43 -1.87 -5.65 -15.10
CA HIS A 43 -3.26 -5.96 -14.81
C HIS A 43 -3.70 -5.48 -13.45
N SER A 44 -2.96 -5.84 -12.39
CA SER A 44 -3.37 -5.53 -11.02
C SER A 44 -2.18 -5.32 -10.08
N ILE A 45 -2.41 -4.46 -9.09
CA ILE A 45 -1.54 -4.27 -7.93
C ILE A 45 -2.40 -4.27 -6.68
N ASP A 46 -2.09 -5.14 -5.73
CA ASP A 46 -2.68 -5.15 -4.39
C ASP A 46 -1.63 -4.74 -3.37
N LEU A 47 -1.96 -3.75 -2.57
CA LEU A 47 -1.10 -3.17 -1.55
C LEU A 47 -1.80 -3.27 -0.20
N GLN A 48 -1.18 -3.97 0.76
CA GLN A 48 -1.69 -4.12 2.11
C GLN A 48 -0.59 -3.74 3.09
N TYR A 49 -0.79 -2.65 3.82
CA TYR A 49 0.19 -2.12 4.75
C TYR A 49 -0.46 -1.70 6.06
N TYR A 50 0.25 -1.94 7.15
CA TYR A 50 -0.17 -1.45 8.46
C TYR A 50 0.01 0.08 8.54
N VAL A 51 1.14 0.59 8.04
CA VAL A 51 1.45 2.02 7.96
C VAL A 51 1.86 2.42 6.55
N TRP A 52 1.36 3.56 6.12
CA TRP A 52 1.84 4.30 4.95
C TRP A 52 2.03 5.75 5.36
N PHE A 53 3.29 6.19 5.47
CA PHE A 53 3.62 7.55 5.88
C PHE A 53 3.49 8.54 4.71
N GLY A 54 3.24 9.81 5.04
CA GLY A 54 3.26 10.92 4.09
C GLY A 54 4.64 11.56 3.96
N ASP A 55 5.68 10.75 3.98
CA ASP A 55 7.08 11.15 3.84
C ASP A 55 7.59 10.98 2.39
N THR A 56 8.90 11.14 2.16
CA THR A 56 9.51 11.03 0.83
C THR A 56 9.22 9.69 0.17
N LEU A 57 9.40 8.59 0.90
CA LEU A 57 9.14 7.26 0.38
C LEU A 57 7.65 7.03 0.10
N GLY A 58 6.79 7.41 1.03
CA GLY A 58 5.35 7.24 0.87
C GLY A 58 4.81 8.01 -0.33
N HIS A 59 5.31 9.22 -0.58
CA HIS A 59 4.98 10.01 -1.77
C HIS A 59 5.51 9.36 -3.05
N LEU A 60 6.77 8.89 -3.06
CA LEU A 60 7.35 8.17 -4.20
C LEU A 60 6.51 6.94 -4.57
N MET A 61 6.18 6.11 -3.59
CA MET A 61 5.37 4.91 -3.80
C MET A 61 3.99 5.25 -4.35
N MET A 62 3.31 6.27 -3.79
CA MET A 62 1.99 6.69 -4.24
C MET A 62 2.03 7.22 -5.68
N SER A 63 3.03 8.02 -6.01
CA SER A 63 3.26 8.52 -7.36
C SER A 63 3.39 7.38 -8.39
N ARG A 64 4.18 6.35 -8.09
CA ARG A 64 4.34 5.18 -8.97
C ARG A 64 3.05 4.37 -9.10
N VAL A 65 2.30 4.24 -8.02
CA VAL A 65 0.97 3.59 -8.01
C VAL A 65 -0.01 4.32 -8.92
N ILE A 66 -0.08 5.66 -8.84
CA ILE A 66 -0.93 6.47 -9.71
C ILE A 66 -0.49 6.34 -11.18
N GLN A 67 0.81 6.34 -11.47
CA GLN A 67 1.33 6.11 -12.81
C GLN A 67 0.92 4.72 -13.35
N ALA A 68 0.94 3.68 -12.51
CA ALA A 68 0.45 2.36 -12.90
C ALA A 68 -1.06 2.38 -13.20
N ALA A 69 -1.85 3.03 -12.37
CA ALA A 69 -3.28 3.21 -12.59
C ALA A 69 -3.60 3.99 -13.89
N ASN A 70 -2.80 5.02 -14.21
CA ASN A 70 -2.89 5.75 -15.47
C ASN A 70 -2.58 4.87 -16.70
N ARG A 71 -1.75 3.83 -16.54
CA ARG A 71 -1.52 2.82 -17.59
C ARG A 71 -2.66 1.80 -17.72
N GLY A 72 -3.71 1.88 -16.88
CA GLY A 72 -4.86 0.98 -16.89
C GLY A 72 -4.76 -0.18 -15.88
N VAL A 73 -3.72 -0.22 -15.04
CA VAL A 73 -3.56 -1.22 -13.99
C VAL A 73 -4.61 -0.99 -12.90
N LYS A 74 -5.31 -2.04 -12.48
CA LYS A 74 -6.25 -1.98 -11.36
C LYS A 74 -5.49 -2.06 -10.04
N VAL A 75 -5.67 -1.03 -9.21
CA VAL A 75 -4.96 -0.91 -7.93
C VAL A 75 -5.94 -0.99 -6.78
N ARG A 76 -5.63 -1.85 -5.80
CA ARG A 76 -6.34 -1.92 -4.52
C ARG A 76 -5.35 -1.63 -3.39
N ILE A 77 -5.71 -0.71 -2.52
CA ILE A 77 -4.90 -0.31 -1.36
C ILE A 77 -5.71 -0.55 -0.10
N LEU A 78 -5.15 -1.32 0.82
CA LEU A 78 -5.71 -1.59 2.13
C LEU A 78 -4.71 -1.21 3.22
N PHE A 79 -5.10 -0.35 4.14
CA PHE A 79 -4.30 0.02 5.30
C PHE A 79 -5.12 0.00 6.60
N ASP A 80 -4.41 -0.10 7.74
CA ASP A 80 -5.02 -0.06 9.06
C ASP A 80 -5.20 1.38 9.55
N ASP A 81 -6.34 1.69 10.18
CA ASP A 81 -6.65 3.06 10.61
C ASP A 81 -5.96 3.48 11.92
N LEU A 82 -5.35 2.55 12.68
CA LEU A 82 -4.72 2.90 13.96
C LEU A 82 -3.54 3.86 13.79
N ASN A 83 -2.72 3.64 12.77
CA ASN A 83 -1.53 4.45 12.54
C ASN A 83 -1.81 5.86 12.02
N THR A 84 -3.01 6.09 11.57
CA THR A 84 -3.55 7.41 11.30
C THR A 84 -3.54 8.28 12.55
N MET A 85 -3.56 7.65 13.72
CA MET A 85 -3.71 8.31 15.02
C MET A 85 -2.38 8.69 15.68
N LEU A 86 -1.33 7.88 15.49
CA LEU A 86 -0.13 7.97 16.33
C LEU A 86 0.97 8.86 15.76
N HIS A 87 1.01 9.08 14.45
CA HIS A 87 2.19 9.68 13.83
C HIS A 87 2.05 11.11 13.35
N ASP A 88 0.84 11.60 13.08
CA ASP A 88 0.67 13.01 12.68
C ASP A 88 -0.74 13.54 12.93
N MET A 89 -0.96 14.03 14.14
CA MET A 89 -2.24 14.68 14.50
C MET A 89 -2.44 16.03 13.79
N THR A 90 -1.39 16.62 13.21
CA THR A 90 -1.44 17.96 12.60
C THR A 90 -1.81 17.93 11.11
N HIS A 91 -1.62 16.80 10.41
CA HIS A 91 -1.84 16.68 8.97
C HIS A 91 -2.91 15.65 8.56
N VAL A 92 -3.70 15.13 9.51
CA VAL A 92 -4.73 14.11 9.26
C VAL A 92 -5.75 14.55 8.21
N GLU A 93 -6.24 15.80 8.29
CA GLU A 93 -7.22 16.31 7.33
C GLU A 93 -6.66 16.42 5.91
N MET A 94 -5.43 16.92 5.77
CA MET A 94 -4.78 17.07 4.47
C MET A 94 -4.48 15.71 3.82
N ARG A 95 -4.04 14.73 4.60
CA ARG A 95 -3.84 13.37 4.13
C ARG A 95 -5.16 12.70 3.72
N ASP A 96 -6.20 12.84 4.53
CA ASP A 96 -7.53 12.28 4.24
C ASP A 96 -8.13 12.91 2.97
N GLN A 97 -7.89 14.20 2.71
CA GLN A 97 -8.25 14.86 1.47
C GLN A 97 -7.47 14.28 0.28
N LEU A 98 -6.15 14.12 0.39
CA LEU A 98 -5.32 13.54 -0.65
C LEU A 98 -5.75 12.11 -1.00
N LEU A 99 -5.97 11.25 0.00
CA LEU A 99 -6.44 9.88 -0.21
C LEU A 99 -7.82 9.84 -0.88
N ARG A 100 -8.73 10.74 -0.50
CA ARG A 100 -10.05 10.87 -1.16
C ARG A 100 -9.92 11.30 -2.62
N HIS A 101 -9.00 12.21 -2.93
CA HIS A 101 -8.72 12.61 -4.31
C HIS A 101 -8.17 11.44 -5.13
N ILE A 102 -7.18 10.70 -4.58
CA ILE A 102 -6.62 9.52 -5.24
C ILE A 102 -7.68 8.44 -5.45
N ALA A 103 -8.60 8.25 -4.48
CA ALA A 103 -9.70 7.29 -4.59
C ALA A 103 -10.74 7.62 -5.67
N LYS A 104 -10.71 8.84 -6.26
CA LYS A 104 -11.52 9.18 -7.44
C LYS A 104 -11.00 8.58 -8.73
N HIS A 105 -9.73 8.17 -8.77
CA HIS A 105 -9.15 7.55 -9.94
C HIS A 105 -9.90 6.25 -10.29
N PRO A 106 -10.38 6.06 -11.55
CA PRO A 106 -11.25 4.93 -11.90
C PRO A 106 -10.59 3.55 -11.75
N ASN A 107 -9.26 3.52 -11.68
CA ASN A 107 -8.48 2.30 -11.52
C ASN A 107 -7.89 2.13 -10.11
N ILE A 108 -8.20 3.00 -9.14
CA ILE A 108 -7.72 2.90 -7.76
C ILE A 108 -8.90 2.75 -6.81
N GLN A 109 -8.82 1.74 -5.95
CA GLN A 109 -9.72 1.54 -4.82
C GLN A 109 -8.91 1.56 -3.53
N ILE A 110 -9.35 2.35 -2.56
CA ILE A 110 -8.71 2.47 -1.26
C ILE A 110 -9.73 2.08 -0.20
N ARG A 111 -9.34 1.17 0.68
CA ARG A 111 -10.12 0.71 1.81
C ARG A 111 -9.33 0.80 3.10
N VAL A 112 -10.03 0.92 4.20
CA VAL A 112 -9.46 1.00 5.54
C VAL A 112 -9.92 -0.18 6.36
N PHE A 113 -8.98 -0.86 6.99
CA PHE A 113 -9.28 -1.92 7.93
C PHE A 113 -9.57 -1.33 9.31
N ASN A 114 -10.69 -1.72 9.89
CA ASN A 114 -11.13 -1.35 11.23
C ASN A 114 -11.13 0.18 11.48
N PRO A 115 -11.84 0.97 10.63
CA PRO A 115 -11.86 2.42 10.73
C PRO A 115 -12.52 2.90 12.04
N TRP A 116 -12.08 4.04 12.54
CA TRP A 116 -12.72 4.70 13.67
C TRP A 116 -14.09 5.23 13.27
N GLN A 117 -15.13 4.89 14.04
CA GLN A 117 -16.50 5.35 13.77
C GLN A 117 -16.66 6.86 13.99
N ASP A 118 -15.97 7.42 15.01
CA ASP A 118 -15.94 8.85 15.28
C ASP A 118 -14.50 9.37 15.22
N ARG A 119 -14.24 10.23 14.26
CA ARG A 119 -12.91 10.85 14.03
C ARG A 119 -12.64 12.08 14.88
N SER A 120 -13.62 12.53 15.69
CA SER A 120 -13.41 13.62 16.67
C SER A 120 -12.46 13.16 17.79
N LEU A 121 -11.70 14.11 18.37
CA LEU A 121 -10.80 13.81 19.49
C LEU A 121 -11.56 13.25 20.70
N ILE A 122 -12.78 13.72 20.93
CA ILE A 122 -13.65 13.28 22.04
C ILE A 122 -14.20 11.89 21.76
N GLY A 123 -14.69 11.62 20.54
CA GLY A 123 -15.20 10.31 20.13
C GLY A 123 -14.12 9.24 20.14
N ARG A 124 -12.88 9.57 19.76
CA ARG A 124 -11.71 8.68 19.87
C ARG A 124 -11.42 8.30 21.32
N GLY A 125 -11.43 9.28 22.23
CA GLY A 125 -11.22 9.04 23.67
C GLY A 125 -12.28 8.15 24.28
N LEU A 126 -13.57 8.36 23.97
CA LEU A 126 -14.68 7.55 24.46
C LEU A 126 -14.69 6.15 23.81
N GLY A 127 -14.36 6.03 22.52
CA GLY A 127 -14.22 4.76 21.82
C GLY A 127 -13.12 3.88 22.38
N MET A 128 -12.01 4.46 22.86
CA MET A 128 -10.91 3.72 23.53
C MET A 128 -11.38 3.05 24.84
N LEU A 129 -12.33 3.64 25.54
CA LEU A 129 -12.86 3.10 26.81
C LEU A 129 -13.95 2.03 26.60
N GLY A 130 -14.65 2.05 25.45
CA GLY A 130 -15.79 1.17 25.19
C GLY A 130 -15.51 -0.05 24.34
N ASP A 131 -14.45 -0.07 23.54
CA ASP A 131 -14.27 -1.10 22.50
C ASP A 131 -12.87 -1.73 22.50
N PHE A 132 -12.46 -2.28 23.64
CA PHE A 132 -11.15 -2.92 23.83
C PHE A 132 -10.91 -4.09 22.86
N GLN A 133 -11.98 -4.83 22.48
CA GLN A 133 -11.88 -5.93 21.52
C GLN A 133 -11.55 -5.44 20.11
N ARG A 134 -12.09 -4.30 19.72
CA ARG A 134 -11.84 -3.67 18.41
C ARG A 134 -10.42 -3.11 18.33
N LEU A 135 -9.93 -2.49 19.41
CA LEU A 135 -8.55 -1.97 19.48
C LEU A 135 -7.49 -3.06 19.30
N ASN A 136 -7.78 -4.29 19.73
CA ASN A 136 -6.86 -5.43 19.64
C ASN A 136 -6.90 -6.14 18.27
N ARG A 137 -7.86 -5.83 17.40
CA ARG A 137 -7.95 -6.40 16.04
C ARG A 137 -7.29 -5.46 15.06
N ARG A 138 -5.99 -5.67 14.80
CA ARG A 138 -5.21 -4.86 13.88
C ARG A 138 -4.64 -5.71 12.74
N MET A 139 -4.61 -5.11 11.57
CA MET A 139 -4.04 -5.72 10.38
C MET A 139 -2.55 -5.36 10.29
N HIS A 140 -1.69 -6.22 10.84
CA HIS A 140 -0.24 -5.97 10.87
C HIS A 140 0.48 -6.48 9.61
N ASN A 141 -0.24 -6.95 8.60
CA ASN A 141 0.32 -7.45 7.35
C ASN A 141 0.98 -6.32 6.54
N LYS A 142 2.10 -6.64 5.90
CA LYS A 142 2.77 -5.80 4.92
C LYS A 142 3.06 -6.66 3.71
N GLN A 143 2.26 -6.45 2.67
CA GLN A 143 2.42 -7.21 1.43
C GLN A 143 2.06 -6.37 0.21
N MET A 144 2.66 -6.74 -0.89
CA MET A 144 2.38 -6.22 -2.22
C MET A 144 2.31 -7.38 -3.19
N VAL A 145 1.29 -7.39 -4.04
CA VAL A 145 1.14 -8.41 -5.10
C VAL A 145 0.95 -7.71 -6.43
N ALA A 146 1.71 -8.12 -7.45
CA ALA A 146 1.58 -7.63 -8.81
C ALA A 146 1.13 -8.75 -9.75
N ASP A 147 0.03 -8.51 -10.48
CA ASP A 147 -0.53 -9.41 -11.51
C ASP A 147 -0.78 -10.86 -11.04
N ASN A 148 -0.92 -11.10 -9.73
CA ASN A 148 -0.99 -12.44 -9.13
C ASN A 148 0.21 -13.35 -9.47
N ARG A 149 1.35 -12.77 -9.86
CA ARG A 149 2.54 -13.49 -10.32
C ARG A 149 3.77 -13.28 -9.46
N ALA A 150 3.89 -12.10 -8.87
CA ALA A 150 4.97 -11.77 -7.94
C ALA A 150 4.42 -11.08 -6.70
N SER A 151 5.01 -11.35 -5.55
CA SER A 151 4.63 -10.76 -4.27
C SER A 151 5.86 -10.36 -3.47
N ILE A 152 5.76 -9.28 -2.69
CA ILE A 152 6.71 -8.95 -1.62
C ILE A 152 5.93 -8.99 -0.31
N ILE A 153 6.43 -9.76 0.64
CA ILE A 153 5.84 -9.92 1.97
C ILE A 153 6.96 -9.73 2.99
N GLY A 154 6.71 -8.98 4.06
CA GLY A 154 7.74 -8.79 5.08
C GLY A 154 7.35 -7.88 6.23
N GLY A 155 8.37 -7.30 6.88
CA GLY A 155 8.23 -6.46 8.05
C GLY A 155 8.16 -4.96 7.73
N ARG A 156 8.63 -4.51 6.55
CA ARG A 156 8.73 -3.08 6.21
C ARG A 156 7.37 -2.47 5.92
N ASN A 157 7.03 -1.42 6.66
CA ASN A 157 5.98 -0.48 6.26
C ASN A 157 6.48 0.47 5.15
N LEU A 158 5.62 1.38 4.67
CA LEU A 158 6.00 2.39 3.69
C LEU A 158 6.30 3.71 4.39
N GLY A 159 7.57 3.97 4.61
CA GLY A 159 8.10 5.17 5.26
C GLY A 159 9.62 5.21 5.23
N ASP A 160 10.18 6.42 5.30
CA ASP A 160 11.62 6.70 5.17
C ASP A 160 12.46 5.86 6.15
N GLU A 161 11.96 5.65 7.38
CA GLU A 161 12.64 4.90 8.44
C GLU A 161 12.78 3.39 8.17
N TYR A 162 11.95 2.82 7.28
CA TYR A 162 12.04 1.42 6.90
C TYR A 162 12.98 1.18 5.71
N PHE A 163 13.40 2.26 5.03
CA PHE A 163 14.22 2.16 3.82
C PHE A 163 15.56 2.87 3.91
N GLY A 164 15.98 3.25 5.11
CA GLY A 164 17.29 3.84 5.34
C GLY A 164 17.39 5.31 4.98
N LEU A 165 16.26 6.01 4.85
CA LEU A 165 16.19 7.42 4.43
C LEU A 165 16.03 8.39 5.60
N ASN A 166 15.66 7.90 6.80
CA ASN A 166 15.51 8.75 7.98
C ASN A 166 16.89 9.08 8.58
N PRO A 167 17.24 10.37 8.76
CA PRO A 167 18.56 10.76 9.29
C PRO A 167 18.73 10.47 10.77
N ALA A 168 17.64 10.26 11.53
CA ALA A 168 17.71 10.07 12.98
C ALA A 168 17.79 8.59 13.38
N PHE A 169 16.97 7.74 12.74
CA PHE A 169 16.96 6.29 12.99
C PHE A 169 16.33 5.54 11.84
N ASN A 170 16.71 4.27 11.69
CA ASN A 170 16.12 3.38 10.69
C ASN A 170 15.87 2.00 11.28
N PHE A 171 14.74 1.40 10.92
CA PHE A 171 14.43 0.03 11.29
C PHE A 171 15.20 -0.98 10.43
N HIS A 172 15.56 -2.11 11.04
CA HIS A 172 16.05 -3.28 10.33
C HIS A 172 14.94 -4.31 10.21
N ASP A 173 14.47 -4.52 9.01
CA ASP A 173 13.42 -5.47 8.69
C ASP A 173 13.82 -6.35 7.51
N LEU A 174 13.13 -7.46 7.35
CA LEU A 174 13.30 -8.40 6.25
C LEU A 174 12.04 -8.47 5.41
N ASP A 175 12.23 -8.55 4.09
CA ASP A 175 11.16 -8.88 3.16
C ASP A 175 11.58 -10.05 2.28
N VAL A 176 10.59 -10.69 1.69
CA VAL A 176 10.78 -11.80 0.75
C VAL A 176 10.01 -11.49 -0.53
N LEU A 177 10.70 -11.50 -1.65
CA LEU A 177 10.09 -11.53 -2.97
C LEU A 177 9.75 -12.98 -3.30
N GLY A 178 8.50 -13.25 -3.68
CA GLY A 178 8.00 -14.56 -4.06
C GLY A 178 7.41 -14.56 -5.45
N ILE A 179 7.65 -15.63 -6.22
CA ILE A 179 7.06 -15.87 -7.54
C ILE A 179 6.38 -17.23 -7.60
N GLY A 180 5.43 -17.40 -8.52
CA GLY A 180 4.69 -18.66 -8.69
C GLY A 180 3.50 -18.78 -7.73
N PRO A 181 3.19 -20.01 -7.23
CA PRO A 181 2.02 -20.27 -6.39
C PRO A 181 1.90 -19.34 -5.16
N VAL A 182 3.02 -18.96 -4.52
CA VAL A 182 3.03 -18.08 -3.35
C VAL A 182 2.41 -16.71 -3.64
N ALA A 183 2.59 -16.17 -4.83
CA ALA A 183 1.99 -14.87 -5.19
C ALA A 183 0.46 -14.97 -5.25
N ARG A 184 -0.08 -16.07 -5.76
CA ARG A 184 -1.52 -16.34 -5.78
C ARG A 184 -2.08 -16.56 -4.36
N GLN A 185 -1.32 -17.24 -3.50
CA GLN A 185 -1.69 -17.40 -2.09
C GLN A 185 -1.70 -16.07 -1.35
N ALA A 186 -0.71 -15.20 -1.60
CA ALA A 186 -0.67 -13.84 -1.06
C ALA A 186 -1.90 -13.02 -1.50
N SER A 187 -2.29 -13.12 -2.78
CA SER A 187 -3.51 -12.48 -3.30
C SER A 187 -4.77 -12.99 -2.60
N GLN A 188 -4.88 -14.31 -2.36
CA GLN A 188 -6.01 -14.89 -1.63
C GLN A 188 -6.07 -14.42 -0.16
N VAL A 189 -4.91 -14.21 0.47
CA VAL A 189 -4.84 -13.61 1.82
C VAL A 189 -5.33 -12.17 1.77
N PHE A 190 -4.86 -11.38 0.80
CA PHE A 190 -5.33 -10.02 0.58
C PHE A 190 -6.85 -9.99 0.40
N ASP A 191 -7.41 -10.83 -0.46
CA ASP A 191 -8.85 -10.88 -0.75
C ASP A 191 -9.68 -11.19 0.50
N ARG A 192 -9.19 -12.05 1.40
CA ARG A 192 -9.87 -12.32 2.67
C ARG A 192 -9.95 -11.09 3.56
N TYR A 193 -8.87 -10.28 3.65
CA TYR A 193 -8.90 -9.02 4.38
C TYR A 193 -9.79 -8.00 3.67
N TRP A 194 -9.62 -7.84 2.37
CA TRP A 194 -10.34 -6.89 1.53
C TRP A 194 -11.85 -7.04 1.59
N ASN A 195 -12.35 -8.27 1.68
CA ASN A 195 -13.77 -8.61 1.72
C ASN A 195 -14.28 -8.85 3.15
N SER A 196 -13.49 -8.57 4.17
CA SER A 196 -13.93 -8.77 5.56
C SER A 196 -14.93 -7.70 6.00
N GLU A 197 -15.75 -8.03 7.00
CA GLU A 197 -16.68 -7.10 7.65
C GLU A 197 -16.01 -5.92 8.35
N TRP A 198 -14.68 -5.99 8.55
CA TRP A 198 -13.86 -4.97 9.22
C TRP A 198 -13.31 -3.92 8.26
N VAL A 199 -13.63 -4.00 6.98
CA VAL A 199 -13.08 -3.12 5.94
C VAL A 199 -14.18 -2.21 5.39
N GLU A 200 -13.89 -0.92 5.33
CA GLU A 200 -14.77 0.09 4.77
C GLU A 200 -14.09 0.85 3.63
N ASP A 201 -14.88 1.29 2.67
CA ASP A 201 -14.40 2.19 1.62
C ASP A 201 -14.11 3.57 2.21
N ILE A 202 -13.07 4.24 1.72
CA ILE A 202 -12.88 5.67 2.03
C ILE A 202 -14.04 6.45 1.40
N PRO A 203 -14.76 7.29 2.19
CA PRO A 203 -15.84 8.09 1.67
C PRO A 203 -15.37 8.98 0.53
N LYS A 204 -15.99 8.84 -0.64
CA LYS A 204 -15.75 9.77 -1.76
C LYS A 204 -16.41 11.10 -1.41
N PRO A 205 -15.76 12.25 -1.63
CA PRO A 205 -16.39 13.54 -1.38
C PRO A 205 -17.68 13.69 -2.22
N ALA A 206 -18.76 14.11 -1.59
CA ALA A 206 -20.07 14.20 -2.21
C ALA A 206 -20.17 15.30 -3.31
N THR A 207 -19.29 16.32 -3.24
CA THR A 207 -19.28 17.46 -4.15
C THR A 207 -17.84 17.90 -4.36
N ASP A 208 -17.23 17.42 -5.42
CA ASP A 208 -15.93 17.94 -5.80
C ASP A 208 -15.80 17.87 -7.33
N ASN A 209 -15.70 19.06 -7.92
CA ASN A 209 -15.46 19.23 -9.36
C ASN A 209 -13.97 19.06 -9.71
N THR A 210 -13.18 18.42 -8.85
CA THR A 210 -11.74 18.20 -9.10
C THR A 210 -11.60 17.33 -10.34
N THR A 211 -11.03 17.91 -11.36
CA THR A 211 -10.82 17.26 -12.65
C THR A 211 -9.63 16.28 -12.57
N GLN A 212 -9.58 15.34 -13.49
CA GLN A 212 -8.43 14.42 -13.63
C GLN A 212 -7.11 15.21 -13.84
N ALA A 213 -7.19 16.41 -14.42
CA ALA A 213 -6.06 17.32 -14.59
C ALA A 213 -5.54 17.87 -13.26
N GLU A 214 -6.42 18.16 -12.30
CA GLU A 214 -6.01 18.64 -10.96
C GLU A 214 -5.34 17.54 -10.16
N ILE A 215 -5.84 16.29 -10.25
CA ILE A 215 -5.17 15.12 -9.67
C ILE A 215 -3.77 14.95 -10.28
N GLN A 216 -3.65 15.08 -11.61
CA GLN A 216 -2.36 15.00 -12.29
C GLN A 216 -1.40 16.13 -11.89
N ASN A 217 -1.90 17.35 -11.71
CA ASN A 217 -1.13 18.51 -11.27
C ASN A 217 -0.65 18.33 -9.82
N GLU A 218 -1.49 17.79 -8.95
CA GLU A 218 -1.13 17.52 -7.56
C GLU A 218 -0.08 16.41 -7.46
N VAL A 219 -0.23 15.33 -8.25
CA VAL A 219 0.80 14.30 -8.41
C VAL A 219 2.10 14.89 -8.96
N ALA A 220 2.05 15.75 -9.98
CA ALA A 220 3.23 16.41 -10.52
C ALA A 220 3.90 17.32 -9.49
N SER A 221 3.13 18.02 -8.66
CA SER A 221 3.65 18.85 -7.57
C SER A 221 4.29 18.03 -6.45
N LEU A 222 3.75 16.83 -6.18
CA LEU A 222 4.34 15.88 -5.24
C LEU A 222 5.67 15.35 -5.78
N MET A 223 5.73 15.00 -7.07
CA MET A 223 6.96 14.55 -7.73
C MET A 223 8.03 15.64 -7.75
N HIS A 224 7.67 16.89 -8.04
CA HIS A 224 8.62 18.01 -8.03
C HIS A 224 9.20 18.28 -6.63
N ARG A 225 8.47 17.96 -5.56
CA ARG A 225 8.97 18.07 -4.17
C ARG A 225 9.92 16.93 -3.79
N ILE A 226 9.89 15.82 -4.51
CA ILE A 226 10.80 14.69 -4.29
C ILE A 226 12.13 14.90 -5.03
N ASP A 227 12.10 15.63 -6.15
CA ASP A 227 13.28 15.88 -6.99
C ASP A 227 14.13 17.09 -6.51
N ASN A 228 13.67 17.85 -5.51
CA ASN A 228 14.38 18.97 -4.88
C ASN A 228 14.65 18.72 -3.40
#